data_dd0e26ca6986724078cf4a718af81195
#
_entry.id   dd0e26ca6986724078cf4a718af81195
#
_cell.length_a   1.000
_cell.length_b   1.000
_cell.length_c   1.000
_cell.angle_alpha   90.00
_cell.angle_beta   90.00
_cell.angle_gamma   90.00
#
_symmetry.space_group_name_H-M   'P 1'
#
loop_
_entity.id
_entity.type
_entity.pdbx_description
1 polymer ?
#
loop_
_entity_poly.entity_id
_entity_poly.type
_entity_poly.pdbx_seq_one_letter_code
_entity_poly.pdbx_strand_id
1 'polypeptide(L)'
;MKIKNILMVTTVLILAACSDFLEPDSLSTFDTEYVYSNVDDARKGVNAIYSYFGQDAFRSRLSNNMAGNTDIEHQSGWSNSADRYQIWDLNALPSNKDLEIVWTFAYRAIRDANISIGGILKSSAFNSSDPAISKTMHHLLGEAYTLRAYWYSMLIFYFGDVPFITEAPKAGNDFFLPKEDRNVILAQVIQDMIDAEADMLWADQTPYGIEQVNREYTLGMIARLALQRGGYYLKPDLSMAREGDYQEYYQIAKDYSKKLIDLKDRPLPTDYRQVFMNECKFITPVNSDILFEVPFAIGNGDVGWNIGITVQGGTTALHDYGSGNNYMAIPPTYYFSFDTTDVRRDVTCALYKVNTSFQEEFIGVGASANATNIAQGKWSRHFLPAPPGKSTAKGTGINWPMLRYADVLLMYAEAENELNGPTGEAQGALRRVRQRAFPESYWATKVDEYINTVSAGKESFFNAIVNERAWEFGGEMIRKYELIRWGNYAQKMTETVDGLKKLADDAYNGTGTLPDYIYWKRDANGKFTVLNPNRKLIAAPDETWTRSSFLLDLHDNTLTYDEWITRDWAKYTNGTVRYIFPIPTVGIDNSKGVLKNDGYGFGGG
;
A
#
# COMPACT_ATOMS: atom_id res chain seq x y z
N MET A 1 56.59 -16.38 -58.94
CA MET A 1 55.14 -16.48 -58.71
C MET A 1 54.74 -17.40 -57.51
N LYS A 2 55.64 -18.33 -57.04
CA LYS A 2 55.26 -19.27 -55.95
C LYS A 2 55.48 -18.72 -54.53
N ILE A 3 56.35 -17.77 -54.29
CA ILE A 3 56.60 -17.20 -52.97
C ILE A 3 55.54 -16.18 -52.52
N LYS A 4 54.96 -15.40 -53.45
CA LYS A 4 53.85 -14.45 -53.14
C LYS A 4 52.56 -15.16 -52.72
N ASN A 5 52.30 -16.34 -53.26
CA ASN A 5 51.08 -17.09 -52.93
C ASN A 5 51.21 -17.78 -51.57
N ILE A 6 52.44 -18.20 -51.17
CA ILE A 6 52.69 -18.79 -49.85
C ILE A 6 52.55 -17.73 -48.74
N LEU A 7 53.05 -16.51 -48.98
CA LEU A 7 52.93 -15.40 -48.02
C LEU A 7 51.47 -14.96 -47.84
N MET A 8 50.66 -14.97 -48.92
CA MET A 8 49.25 -14.61 -48.85
C MET A 8 48.37 -15.64 -48.13
N VAL A 9 48.69 -16.94 -48.27
CA VAL A 9 48.00 -18.03 -47.55
C VAL A 9 48.36 -18.02 -46.08
N THR A 10 49.62 -17.74 -45.71
CA THR A 10 50.08 -17.66 -44.33
C THR A 10 49.47 -16.44 -43.60
N THR A 11 49.29 -15.30 -44.28
CA THR A 11 48.67 -14.11 -43.72
C THR A 11 47.16 -14.30 -43.50
N VAL A 12 46.45 -15.04 -44.37
CA VAL A 12 45.02 -15.37 -44.20
C VAL A 12 44.81 -16.37 -43.07
N LEU A 13 45.73 -17.35 -42.89
CA LEU A 13 45.66 -18.30 -41.78
C LEU A 13 45.96 -17.65 -40.41
N ILE A 14 46.77 -16.63 -40.35
CA ILE A 14 47.07 -15.87 -39.11
C ILE A 14 45.88 -14.96 -38.75
N LEU A 15 45.09 -14.46 -39.71
CA LEU A 15 43.92 -13.65 -39.46
C LEU A 15 42.70 -14.49 -39.03
N ALA A 16 42.65 -15.78 -39.37
CA ALA A 16 41.57 -16.67 -38.92
C ALA A 16 41.84 -17.30 -37.51
N ALA A 17 43.04 -17.23 -36.99
CA ALA A 17 43.41 -17.76 -35.68
C ALA A 17 43.22 -16.77 -34.51
N CYS A 18 42.83 -15.53 -34.79
CA CYS A 18 42.70 -14.49 -33.75
C CYS A 18 41.29 -14.18 -33.32
N SER A 19 40.24 -14.90 -33.79
CA SER A 19 38.88 -14.64 -33.34
C SER A 19 38.66 -15.11 -31.91
N ASP A 20 39.17 -16.25 -31.50
CA ASP A 20 39.02 -16.78 -30.13
C ASP A 20 39.95 -16.12 -29.10
N PHE A 21 40.98 -15.38 -29.53
CA PHE A 21 41.88 -14.68 -28.61
C PHE A 21 41.39 -13.27 -28.23
N LEU A 22 40.44 -12.73 -28.98
CA LEU A 22 39.86 -11.39 -28.73
C LEU A 22 38.57 -11.42 -27.93
N GLU A 23 38.05 -12.59 -27.64
CA GLU A 23 37.00 -12.81 -26.63
C GLU A 23 37.60 -13.62 -25.47
N PRO A 24 38.35 -12.98 -24.57
CA PRO A 24 38.74 -13.69 -23.36
C PRO A 24 37.44 -14.03 -22.61
N ASP A 25 37.17 -15.31 -22.41
CA ASP A 25 36.19 -15.75 -21.43
C ASP A 25 36.50 -15.00 -20.13
N SER A 26 35.66 -14.05 -19.78
CA SER A 26 35.85 -13.29 -18.57
C SER A 26 35.61 -14.22 -17.38
N LEU A 27 36.68 -14.80 -16.86
CA LEU A 27 36.68 -15.67 -15.68
C LEU A 27 36.14 -14.99 -14.41
N SER A 28 35.73 -13.71 -14.50
CA SER A 28 35.21 -12.91 -13.39
C SER A 28 33.83 -12.33 -13.62
N THR A 29 33.19 -12.50 -14.77
CA THR A 29 31.78 -12.15 -14.98
C THR A 29 30.94 -13.41 -14.86
N PHE A 30 30.16 -13.49 -13.78
CA PHE A 30 29.08 -14.48 -13.70
C PHE A 30 28.09 -14.19 -14.83
N ASP A 31 28.06 -15.08 -15.84
CA ASP A 31 27.05 -15.04 -16.88
C ASP A 31 25.66 -15.25 -16.24
N THR A 32 24.64 -14.58 -16.78
CA THR A 32 23.24 -14.75 -16.35
C THR A 32 22.85 -16.24 -16.39
N GLU A 33 23.35 -17.00 -17.36
CA GLU A 33 23.11 -18.43 -17.49
C GLU A 33 23.67 -19.22 -16.30
N TYR A 34 24.84 -18.84 -15.80
CA TYR A 34 25.45 -19.46 -14.61
C TYR A 34 24.63 -19.18 -13.34
N VAL A 35 24.20 -17.92 -13.13
CA VAL A 35 23.45 -17.51 -11.93
C VAL A 35 22.15 -18.31 -11.82
N TYR A 36 21.46 -18.58 -12.91
CA TYR A 36 20.20 -19.31 -12.89
C TYR A 36 20.33 -20.82 -13.15
N SER A 37 21.56 -21.36 -13.22
CA SER A 37 21.81 -22.79 -13.46
C SER A 37 21.43 -23.69 -12.27
N ASN A 38 21.29 -23.13 -11.08
CA ASN A 38 20.92 -23.82 -9.85
C ASN A 38 19.94 -22.98 -8.99
N VAL A 39 19.23 -23.66 -8.09
CA VAL A 39 18.19 -23.06 -7.25
C VAL A 39 18.73 -21.97 -6.31
N ASP A 40 19.90 -22.20 -5.68
CA ASP A 40 20.44 -21.29 -4.66
C ASP A 40 20.86 -19.94 -5.25
N ASP A 41 21.47 -19.94 -6.41
CA ASP A 41 21.88 -18.72 -7.09
C ASP A 41 20.69 -18.04 -7.78
N ALA A 42 19.75 -18.80 -8.36
CA ALA A 42 18.50 -18.27 -8.86
C ALA A 42 17.69 -17.56 -7.75
N ARG A 43 17.65 -18.13 -6.54
CA ARG A 43 17.03 -17.49 -5.35
C ARG A 43 17.68 -16.16 -5.03
N LYS A 44 19.01 -16.05 -5.09
CA LYS A 44 19.72 -14.77 -4.87
C LYS A 44 19.35 -13.73 -5.92
N GLY A 45 19.19 -14.15 -7.19
CA GLY A 45 18.73 -13.28 -8.26
C GLY A 45 17.33 -12.72 -7.99
N VAL A 46 16.37 -13.58 -7.60
CA VAL A 46 15.01 -13.14 -7.23
C VAL A 46 15.02 -12.28 -5.96
N ASN A 47 15.84 -12.61 -4.97
CA ASN A 47 15.95 -11.82 -3.73
C ASN A 47 16.45 -10.39 -4.00
N ALA A 48 17.20 -10.14 -5.07
CA ALA A 48 17.60 -8.80 -5.45
C ALA A 48 16.40 -7.89 -5.71
N ILE A 49 15.27 -8.44 -6.22
CA ILE A 49 14.04 -7.67 -6.48
C ILE A 49 13.40 -7.21 -5.17
N TYR A 50 13.42 -8.04 -4.13
CA TYR A 50 12.89 -7.68 -2.80
C TYR A 50 13.67 -6.53 -2.15
N SER A 51 14.98 -6.38 -2.47
CA SER A 51 15.81 -5.32 -1.89
C SER A 51 15.25 -3.91 -2.14
N TYR A 52 14.45 -3.73 -3.19
CA TYR A 52 13.84 -2.45 -3.53
C TYR A 52 12.71 -2.05 -2.58
N PHE A 53 12.09 -2.97 -1.87
CA PHE A 53 11.18 -2.64 -0.78
C PHE A 53 11.87 -1.91 0.39
N GLY A 54 13.14 -2.20 0.63
CA GLY A 54 13.97 -1.53 1.63
C GLY A 54 14.42 -0.12 1.26
N GLN A 55 14.19 0.31 0.01
CA GLN A 55 14.60 1.62 -0.45
C GLN A 55 13.65 2.72 0.04
N ASP A 56 14.12 3.97 0.07
CA ASP A 56 13.34 5.12 0.54
C ASP A 56 12.06 5.32 -0.29
N ALA A 57 12.07 4.94 -1.57
CA ALA A 57 10.90 4.99 -2.44
C ALA A 57 9.71 4.22 -1.85
N PHE A 58 9.91 3.01 -1.36
CA PHE A 58 8.85 2.19 -0.80
C PHE A 58 8.57 2.53 0.68
N ARG A 59 9.59 2.54 1.53
CA ARG A 59 9.42 2.67 2.98
C ARG A 59 8.91 4.04 3.45
N SER A 60 9.00 5.10 2.63
CA SER A 60 8.49 6.42 3.01
C SER A 60 7.71 7.13 1.90
N ARG A 61 7.91 6.82 0.62
CA ARG A 61 7.22 7.48 -0.49
C ARG A 61 6.01 6.68 -0.96
N LEU A 62 6.18 5.40 -1.22
CA LEU A 62 5.08 4.55 -1.70
C LEU A 62 4.13 4.15 -0.57
N SER A 63 4.62 3.92 0.64
CA SER A 63 3.79 3.46 1.74
C SER A 63 2.91 4.54 2.35
N ASN A 64 3.25 5.82 2.26
CA ASN A 64 2.47 6.88 2.88
C ASN A 64 2.26 8.15 2.05
N ASN A 65 3.18 8.54 1.17
CA ASN A 65 3.06 9.83 0.49
C ASN A 65 1.88 9.89 -0.48
N MET A 66 1.54 8.78 -1.15
CA MET A 66 0.40 8.74 -2.08
C MET A 66 -0.94 8.50 -1.40
N ALA A 67 -0.93 7.99 -0.18
CA ALA A 67 -2.15 7.57 0.50
C ALA A 67 -2.92 8.72 1.15
N GLY A 68 -2.27 9.84 1.46
CA GLY A 68 -2.87 10.96 2.14
C GLY A 68 -4.01 11.63 1.38
N ASN A 69 -4.82 12.42 2.11
CA ASN A 69 -5.97 13.17 1.63
C ASN A 69 -7.06 12.26 1.04
N THR A 70 -7.64 11.47 1.92
CA THR A 70 -8.84 10.65 1.67
C THR A 70 -9.92 10.98 2.70
N ASP A 71 -11.05 10.30 2.63
CA ASP A 71 -12.11 10.39 3.63
C ASP A 71 -11.73 9.80 5.00
N ILE A 72 -10.64 9.02 5.08
CA ILE A 72 -10.19 8.34 6.30
C ILE A 72 -8.79 8.73 6.77
N GLU A 73 -8.03 9.45 5.95
CA GLU A 73 -6.64 9.83 6.23
C GLU A 73 -6.33 11.22 5.69
N HIS A 74 -5.58 11.99 6.45
CA HIS A 74 -5.07 13.27 6.00
C HIS A 74 -3.67 13.54 6.54
N GLN A 75 -3.01 14.52 5.95
CA GLN A 75 -1.70 14.94 6.40
C GLN A 75 -1.79 15.79 7.65
N SER A 76 -1.09 15.41 8.74
CA SER A 76 -1.12 16.15 10.01
C SER A 76 -0.18 17.37 10.04
N GLY A 77 0.88 17.40 9.26
CA GLY A 77 1.83 18.51 9.19
C GLY A 77 1.88 19.12 7.81
N TRP A 78 1.93 20.42 7.68
CA TRP A 78 2.00 21.12 6.40
C TRP A 78 3.19 22.04 6.28
N SER A 79 3.84 22.00 5.11
CA SER A 79 4.89 22.96 4.70
C SER A 79 4.90 23.02 3.17
N ASN A 80 4.86 24.20 2.61
CA ASN A 80 4.89 24.41 1.16
C ASN A 80 6.27 24.16 0.51
N SER A 81 7.28 23.81 1.28
CA SER A 81 8.67 23.73 0.83
C SER A 81 9.21 22.31 0.61
N ALA A 82 8.51 21.26 1.04
CA ALA A 82 8.99 19.90 0.91
C ALA A 82 8.32 19.14 -0.25
N ASP A 83 9.10 18.39 -1.02
CA ASP A 83 8.65 17.63 -2.19
C ASP A 83 7.46 16.70 -1.89
N ARG A 84 7.44 16.07 -0.70
CA ARG A 84 6.32 15.20 -0.28
C ARG A 84 4.97 15.92 -0.23
N TYR A 85 4.94 17.22 0.10
CA TYR A 85 3.68 17.97 0.13
C TYR A 85 3.10 18.21 -1.26
N GLN A 86 3.94 18.37 -2.27
CA GLN A 86 3.50 18.44 -3.66
C GLN A 86 2.83 17.13 -4.11
N ILE A 87 3.30 15.98 -3.60
CA ILE A 87 2.68 14.69 -3.86
C ILE A 87 1.32 14.59 -3.17
N TRP A 88 1.26 14.95 -1.89
CA TRP A 88 -0.02 14.94 -1.15
C TRP A 88 -1.04 15.90 -1.77
N ASP A 89 -0.58 17.06 -2.21
CA ASP A 89 -1.41 18.07 -2.88
C ASP A 89 -1.78 17.72 -4.32
N LEU A 90 -1.33 16.58 -4.84
CA LEU A 90 -1.51 16.18 -6.25
C LEU A 90 -1.01 17.26 -7.22
N ASN A 91 0.03 18.01 -6.85
CA ASN A 91 0.59 19.14 -7.59
C ASN A 91 2.11 19.07 -7.77
N ALA A 92 2.69 17.86 -7.82
CA ALA A 92 4.12 17.69 -7.99
C ALA A 92 4.57 18.08 -9.42
N LEU A 93 5.74 18.72 -9.48
CA LEU A 93 6.44 19.08 -10.71
C LEU A 93 7.36 17.95 -11.17
N PRO A 94 7.77 17.93 -12.46
CA PRO A 94 8.73 16.93 -12.97
C PRO A 94 10.08 16.90 -12.21
N SER A 95 10.47 18.02 -11.59
CA SER A 95 11.70 18.15 -10.79
C SER A 95 11.58 17.58 -9.35
N ASN A 96 10.41 17.06 -8.97
CA ASN A 96 10.16 16.52 -7.64
C ASN A 96 11.04 15.29 -7.36
N LYS A 97 11.84 15.34 -6.31
CA LYS A 97 12.82 14.29 -5.98
C LYS A 97 12.18 12.98 -5.51
N ASP A 98 11.03 13.05 -4.87
CA ASP A 98 10.31 11.85 -4.43
C ASP A 98 9.76 11.07 -5.63
N LEU A 99 9.28 11.77 -6.67
CA LEU A 99 8.86 11.12 -7.93
C LEU A 99 10.05 10.52 -8.69
N GLU A 100 11.19 11.20 -8.73
CA GLU A 100 12.43 10.67 -9.32
C GLU A 100 12.87 9.36 -8.65
N ILE A 101 12.77 9.29 -7.32
CA ILE A 101 13.12 8.11 -6.53
C ILE A 101 12.16 6.95 -6.89
N VAL A 102 10.85 7.20 -6.90
CA VAL A 102 9.84 6.18 -7.25
C VAL A 102 10.09 5.63 -8.66
N TRP A 103 10.24 6.51 -9.65
CA TRP A 103 10.52 6.13 -11.05
C TRP A 103 11.78 5.25 -11.16
N THR A 104 12.86 5.74 -10.59
CA THR A 104 14.17 5.08 -10.72
C THR A 104 14.18 3.69 -10.07
N PHE A 105 13.65 3.56 -8.87
CA PHE A 105 13.69 2.28 -8.16
C PHE A 105 12.67 1.27 -8.70
N ALA A 106 11.51 1.71 -9.14
CA ALA A 106 10.55 0.82 -9.78
C ALA A 106 11.11 0.22 -11.09
N TYR A 107 11.74 1.02 -11.95
CA TYR A 107 12.36 0.49 -13.17
C TYR A 107 13.61 -0.38 -12.90
N ARG A 108 14.36 -0.12 -11.84
CA ARG A 108 15.45 -1.03 -11.42
C ARG A 108 14.88 -2.38 -10.95
N ALA A 109 13.82 -2.39 -10.17
CA ALA A 109 13.16 -3.62 -9.74
C ALA A 109 12.58 -4.41 -10.93
N ILE A 110 11.95 -3.72 -11.88
CA ILE A 110 11.44 -4.32 -13.13
C ILE A 110 12.57 -4.92 -13.95
N ARG A 111 13.70 -4.21 -14.10
CA ARG A 111 14.89 -4.72 -14.78
C ARG A 111 15.38 -6.02 -14.15
N ASP A 112 15.52 -6.06 -12.84
CA ASP A 112 16.03 -7.23 -12.13
C ASP A 112 15.03 -8.39 -12.16
N ALA A 113 13.72 -8.09 -12.16
CA ALA A 113 12.67 -9.07 -12.41
C ALA A 113 12.79 -9.67 -13.83
N ASN A 114 12.97 -8.82 -14.86
CA ASN A 114 13.13 -9.28 -16.25
C ASN A 114 14.40 -10.14 -16.43
N ILE A 115 15.51 -9.79 -15.75
CA ILE A 115 16.73 -10.61 -15.74
C ILE A 115 16.43 -11.97 -15.10
N SER A 116 15.75 -12.01 -13.96
CA SER A 116 15.40 -13.24 -13.27
C SER A 116 14.45 -14.12 -14.09
N ILE A 117 13.40 -13.54 -14.67
CA ILE A 117 12.45 -14.24 -15.54
C ILE A 117 13.19 -14.86 -16.74
N GLY A 118 13.96 -14.05 -17.47
CA GLY A 118 14.71 -14.51 -18.64
C GLY A 118 15.78 -15.55 -18.32
N GLY A 119 16.45 -15.44 -17.18
CA GLY A 119 17.43 -16.40 -16.69
C GLY A 119 16.80 -17.73 -16.30
N ILE A 120 15.71 -17.70 -15.52
CA ILE A 120 15.00 -18.90 -15.07
C ILE A 120 14.42 -19.68 -16.26
N LEU A 121 13.76 -19.00 -17.20
CA LEU A 121 13.13 -19.66 -18.37
C LEU A 121 14.16 -20.37 -19.28
N LYS A 122 15.40 -19.91 -19.30
CA LYS A 122 16.49 -20.53 -20.08
C LYS A 122 17.26 -21.60 -19.33
N SER A 123 17.08 -21.66 -18.02
CA SER A 123 17.84 -22.54 -17.13
C SER A 123 17.48 -24.01 -17.36
N SER A 124 18.51 -24.86 -17.38
CA SER A 124 18.31 -26.32 -17.33
C SER A 124 17.65 -26.80 -16.03
N ALA A 125 17.83 -26.04 -14.93
CA ALA A 125 17.20 -26.33 -13.64
C ALA A 125 15.66 -26.14 -13.69
N PHE A 126 15.16 -25.25 -14.53
CA PHE A 126 13.71 -25.03 -14.72
C PHE A 126 13.03 -26.28 -15.26
N ASN A 127 13.67 -26.99 -16.23
CA ASN A 127 13.21 -28.23 -16.82
C ASN A 127 13.89 -29.46 -16.22
N SER A 128 14.37 -29.37 -14.98
CA SER A 128 15.08 -30.47 -14.32
C SER A 128 14.21 -31.72 -14.21
N SER A 129 14.83 -32.89 -14.39
CA SER A 129 14.18 -34.19 -14.11
C SER A 129 13.97 -34.44 -12.61
N ASP A 130 14.64 -33.68 -11.75
CA ASP A 130 14.39 -33.65 -10.30
C ASP A 130 13.16 -32.77 -10.04
N PRO A 131 12.03 -33.34 -9.55
CA PRO A 131 10.80 -32.60 -9.32
C PRO A 131 10.94 -31.49 -8.27
N ALA A 132 11.87 -31.64 -7.30
CA ALA A 132 12.06 -30.64 -6.26
C ALA A 132 12.78 -29.40 -6.80
N ILE A 133 13.77 -29.60 -7.65
CA ILE A 133 14.49 -28.53 -8.34
C ILE A 133 13.52 -27.79 -9.28
N SER A 134 12.84 -28.53 -10.16
CA SER A 134 11.90 -27.95 -11.12
C SER A 134 10.79 -27.17 -10.42
N LYS A 135 10.17 -27.74 -9.39
CA LYS A 135 9.10 -27.05 -8.61
C LYS A 135 9.60 -25.75 -7.98
N THR A 136 10.82 -25.74 -7.42
CA THR A 136 11.37 -24.54 -6.83
C THR A 136 11.65 -23.47 -7.89
N MET A 137 12.15 -23.84 -9.05
CA MET A 137 12.39 -22.89 -10.15
C MET A 137 11.09 -22.30 -10.70
N HIS A 138 10.03 -23.07 -10.82
CA HIS A 138 8.69 -22.58 -11.19
C HIS A 138 8.14 -21.60 -10.16
N HIS A 139 8.31 -21.90 -8.86
CA HIS A 139 7.95 -20.97 -7.81
C HIS A 139 8.72 -19.65 -7.91
N LEU A 140 10.05 -19.69 -8.14
CA LEU A 140 10.89 -18.50 -8.33
C LEU A 140 10.43 -17.66 -9.53
N LEU A 141 10.00 -18.31 -10.62
CA LEU A 141 9.43 -17.63 -11.77
C LEU A 141 8.15 -16.87 -11.39
N GLY A 142 7.24 -17.51 -10.67
CA GLY A 142 6.01 -16.89 -10.19
C GLY A 142 6.27 -15.71 -9.23
N GLU A 143 7.27 -15.83 -8.35
CA GLU A 143 7.71 -14.70 -7.50
C GLU A 143 8.17 -13.50 -8.36
N ALA A 144 9.03 -13.75 -9.36
CA ALA A 144 9.56 -12.69 -10.22
C ALA A 144 8.45 -12.00 -11.03
N TYR A 145 7.47 -12.77 -11.56
CA TYR A 145 6.30 -12.20 -12.24
C TYR A 145 5.44 -11.37 -11.30
N THR A 146 5.15 -11.87 -10.10
CA THR A 146 4.32 -11.16 -9.12
C THR A 146 4.99 -9.86 -8.66
N LEU A 147 6.29 -9.88 -8.41
CA LEU A 147 7.06 -8.68 -8.06
C LEU A 147 7.10 -7.67 -9.21
N ARG A 148 7.28 -8.15 -10.46
CA ARG A 148 7.20 -7.28 -11.66
C ARG A 148 5.83 -6.62 -11.77
N ALA A 149 4.76 -7.38 -11.58
CA ALA A 149 3.39 -6.88 -11.60
C ALA A 149 3.15 -5.79 -10.54
N TYR A 150 3.64 -6.00 -9.32
CA TYR A 150 3.57 -5.00 -8.25
C TYR A 150 4.25 -3.70 -8.66
N TRP A 151 5.49 -3.74 -9.16
CA TRP A 151 6.23 -2.52 -9.49
C TRP A 151 5.63 -1.78 -10.69
N TYR A 152 5.08 -2.49 -11.69
CA TYR A 152 4.31 -1.85 -12.77
C TYR A 152 3.01 -1.23 -12.25
N SER A 153 2.29 -1.88 -11.35
CA SER A 153 1.08 -1.31 -10.75
C SER A 153 1.37 0.01 -10.02
N MET A 154 2.52 0.11 -9.35
CA MET A 154 2.96 1.34 -8.70
C MET A 154 3.32 2.44 -9.71
N LEU A 155 4.06 2.12 -10.78
CA LEU A 155 4.34 3.09 -11.85
C LEU A 155 3.06 3.62 -12.49
N ILE A 156 2.12 2.74 -12.80
CA ILE A 156 0.82 3.10 -13.39
C ILE A 156 0.04 4.01 -12.44
N PHE A 157 0.04 3.70 -11.15
CA PHE A 157 -0.65 4.51 -10.17
C PHE A 157 -0.07 5.92 -10.06
N TYR A 158 1.26 6.06 -10.10
CA TYR A 158 1.92 7.37 -10.04
C TYR A 158 1.85 8.14 -11.36
N PHE A 159 2.10 7.49 -12.49
CA PHE A 159 2.41 8.16 -13.76
C PHE A 159 1.42 7.85 -14.89
N GLY A 160 0.52 6.91 -14.70
CA GLY A 160 -0.40 6.48 -15.76
C GLY A 160 0.29 5.59 -16.79
N ASP A 161 0.28 6.03 -18.05
CA ASP A 161 0.95 5.33 -19.13
C ASP A 161 2.47 5.49 -19.01
N VAL A 162 3.20 4.39 -19.11
CA VAL A 162 4.65 4.33 -18.89
C VAL A 162 5.32 3.37 -19.88
N PRO A 163 6.63 3.47 -20.13
CA PRO A 163 7.35 2.50 -20.94
C PRO A 163 7.20 1.07 -20.42
N PHE A 164 6.88 0.13 -21.31
CA PHE A 164 6.66 -1.27 -20.98
C PHE A 164 7.82 -2.14 -21.45
N ILE A 165 8.56 -2.74 -20.52
CA ILE A 165 9.76 -3.54 -20.78
C ILE A 165 9.59 -4.90 -20.11
N THR A 166 9.58 -5.97 -20.87
CA THR A 166 9.36 -7.33 -20.40
C THR A 166 10.59 -8.23 -20.54
N GLU A 167 11.64 -7.75 -21.23
CA GLU A 167 12.85 -8.50 -21.48
C GLU A 167 14.05 -7.95 -20.67
N ALA A 168 14.98 -8.84 -20.36
CA ALA A 168 16.27 -8.45 -19.81
C ALA A 168 17.02 -7.54 -20.78
N PRO A 169 17.71 -6.49 -20.30
CA PRO A 169 18.48 -5.62 -21.16
C PRO A 169 19.62 -6.37 -21.84
N LYS A 170 19.78 -6.15 -23.15
CA LYS A 170 20.86 -6.72 -23.97
C LYS A 170 21.58 -5.60 -24.73
N ALA A 171 22.83 -5.82 -25.07
CA ALA A 171 23.56 -4.91 -25.95
C ALA A 171 22.83 -4.79 -27.30
N GLY A 172 22.64 -3.55 -27.78
CA GLY A 172 21.92 -3.26 -29.01
C GLY A 172 20.40 -3.08 -28.89
N ASN A 173 19.80 -3.29 -27.69
CA ASN A 173 18.41 -2.94 -27.48
C ASN A 173 18.19 -1.43 -27.64
N ASP A 174 17.00 -1.07 -28.18
CA ASP A 174 16.51 0.29 -28.05
C ASP A 174 15.88 0.47 -26.65
N PHE A 175 16.46 1.36 -25.85
CA PHE A 175 15.99 1.70 -24.52
C PHE A 175 15.10 2.97 -24.49
N PHE A 176 14.89 3.60 -25.65
CA PHE A 176 14.10 4.83 -25.77
C PHE A 176 12.67 4.49 -26.20
N LEU A 177 11.95 3.80 -25.33
CA LEU A 177 10.60 3.34 -25.60
C LEU A 177 9.55 4.43 -25.31
N PRO A 178 8.49 4.53 -26.12
CA PRO A 178 7.35 5.39 -25.82
C PRO A 178 6.56 4.85 -24.61
N LYS A 179 5.63 5.66 -24.13
CA LYS A 179 4.62 5.20 -23.16
C LYS A 179 3.73 4.14 -23.82
N GLU A 180 3.45 3.07 -23.06
CA GLU A 180 2.42 2.07 -23.38
C GLU A 180 1.16 2.38 -22.56
N ASP A 181 0.00 2.04 -23.10
CA ASP A 181 -1.27 2.16 -22.39
C ASP A 181 -1.25 1.30 -21.10
N ARG A 182 -1.61 1.92 -19.99
CA ARG A 182 -1.67 1.25 -18.67
C ARG A 182 -2.51 0.00 -18.66
N ASN A 183 -3.58 -0.03 -19.46
CA ASN A 183 -4.50 -1.16 -19.53
C ASN A 183 -3.88 -2.36 -20.25
N VAL A 184 -3.03 -2.10 -21.25
CA VAL A 184 -2.21 -3.13 -21.92
C VAL A 184 -1.17 -3.69 -20.95
N ILE A 185 -0.49 -2.81 -20.21
CA ILE A 185 0.49 -3.25 -19.19
C ILE A 185 -0.17 -4.12 -18.12
N LEU A 186 -1.29 -3.65 -17.54
CA LEU A 186 -2.03 -4.40 -16.51
C LEU A 186 -2.50 -5.75 -17.02
N ALA A 187 -3.06 -5.80 -18.25
CA ALA A 187 -3.51 -7.06 -18.85
C ALA A 187 -2.36 -8.08 -18.97
N GLN A 188 -1.18 -7.65 -19.42
CA GLN A 188 -0.04 -8.55 -19.57
C GLN A 188 0.51 -9.03 -18.22
N VAL A 189 0.69 -8.14 -17.23
CA VAL A 189 1.24 -8.57 -15.93
C VAL A 189 0.25 -9.43 -15.13
N ILE A 190 -1.06 -9.26 -15.34
CA ILE A 190 -2.09 -10.16 -14.81
C ILE A 190 -1.96 -11.53 -15.46
N GLN A 191 -1.83 -11.60 -16.79
CA GLN A 191 -1.68 -12.86 -17.51
C GLN A 191 -0.41 -13.61 -17.10
N ASP A 192 0.73 -12.93 -16.95
CA ASP A 192 1.98 -13.53 -16.48
C ASP A 192 1.82 -14.21 -15.12
N MET A 193 1.09 -13.58 -14.19
CA MET A 193 0.79 -14.18 -12.89
C MET A 193 -0.17 -15.37 -13.01
N ILE A 194 -1.18 -15.29 -13.88
CA ILE A 194 -2.13 -16.36 -14.15
C ILE A 194 -1.42 -17.61 -14.68
N ASP A 195 -0.48 -17.43 -15.59
CA ASP A 195 0.27 -18.52 -16.22
C ASP A 195 1.21 -19.25 -15.23
N ALA A 196 1.67 -18.53 -14.18
CA ALA A 196 2.65 -19.07 -13.24
C ALA A 196 2.04 -19.56 -11.90
N GLU A 197 0.88 -19.06 -11.48
CA GLU A 197 0.40 -19.23 -10.10
C GLU A 197 0.15 -20.70 -9.69
N ALA A 198 -0.24 -21.55 -10.63
CA ALA A 198 -0.56 -22.95 -10.33
C ALA A 198 0.65 -23.76 -9.84
N ASP A 199 1.85 -23.39 -10.28
CA ASP A 199 3.10 -24.04 -9.94
C ASP A 199 3.82 -23.40 -8.74
N MET A 200 3.24 -22.34 -8.17
CA MET A 200 3.81 -21.67 -7.00
C MET A 200 3.56 -22.45 -5.70
N LEU A 201 4.45 -22.25 -4.75
CA LEU A 201 4.35 -22.76 -3.38
C LEU A 201 3.40 -21.90 -2.55
N TRP A 202 2.66 -22.53 -1.64
CA TRP A 202 1.89 -21.86 -0.59
C TRP A 202 2.83 -21.28 0.49
N ALA A 203 2.36 -20.33 1.28
CA ALA A 203 3.16 -19.70 2.34
C ALA A 203 3.74 -20.74 3.33
N ASP A 204 2.98 -21.78 3.69
CA ASP A 204 3.42 -22.85 4.57
C ASP A 204 4.44 -23.84 3.93
N GLN A 205 4.74 -23.67 2.66
CA GLN A 205 5.71 -24.47 1.90
C GLN A 205 6.98 -23.67 1.55
N THR A 206 6.99 -22.37 1.79
CA THR A 206 8.15 -21.51 1.52
C THR A 206 9.03 -21.36 2.77
N PRO A 207 10.36 -21.13 2.61
CA PRO A 207 11.27 -20.98 3.75
C PRO A 207 10.94 -19.80 4.68
N TYR A 208 10.35 -18.74 4.13
CA TYR A 208 10.10 -17.48 4.85
C TYR A 208 8.60 -17.20 5.07
N GLY A 209 7.73 -18.18 4.80
CA GLY A 209 6.30 -18.05 5.05
C GLY A 209 5.67 -16.85 4.35
N ILE A 210 4.99 -15.99 5.12
CA ILE A 210 4.35 -14.78 4.62
C ILE A 210 5.31 -13.62 4.35
N GLU A 211 6.57 -13.73 4.72
CA GLU A 211 7.61 -12.76 4.40
C GLU A 211 8.23 -12.99 2.99
N GLN A 212 7.67 -13.92 2.24
CA GLN A 212 8.05 -14.24 0.87
C GLN A 212 6.79 -14.27 0.00
N VAL A 213 6.90 -13.79 -1.24
CA VAL A 213 5.84 -13.93 -2.24
C VAL A 213 5.51 -15.41 -2.42
N ASN A 214 4.25 -15.74 -2.28
CA ASN A 214 3.71 -17.09 -2.27
C ASN A 214 2.45 -17.15 -3.13
N ARG A 215 1.92 -18.34 -3.36
CA ARG A 215 0.73 -18.54 -4.21
C ARG A 215 -0.48 -17.76 -3.71
N GLU A 216 -0.67 -17.66 -2.39
CA GLU A 216 -1.81 -16.95 -1.81
C GLU A 216 -1.78 -15.46 -2.15
N TYR A 217 -0.61 -14.85 -2.00
CA TYR A 217 -0.39 -13.45 -2.38
C TYR A 217 -0.58 -13.23 -3.87
N THR A 218 -0.04 -14.12 -4.70
CA THR A 218 -0.17 -14.00 -6.17
C THR A 218 -1.62 -14.08 -6.62
N LEU A 219 -2.42 -15.03 -6.09
CA LEU A 219 -3.86 -15.12 -6.36
C LEU A 219 -4.59 -13.84 -5.97
N GLY A 220 -4.30 -13.30 -4.78
CA GLY A 220 -4.87 -12.04 -4.33
C GLY A 220 -4.42 -10.83 -5.15
N MET A 221 -3.16 -10.81 -5.63
CA MET A 221 -2.68 -9.75 -6.52
C MET A 221 -3.32 -9.80 -7.90
N ILE A 222 -3.55 -10.99 -8.47
CA ILE A 222 -4.33 -11.14 -9.71
C ILE A 222 -5.70 -10.48 -9.54
N ALA A 223 -6.41 -10.79 -8.44
CA ALA A 223 -7.72 -10.20 -8.17
C ALA A 223 -7.64 -8.67 -8.00
N ARG A 224 -6.66 -8.17 -7.23
CA ARG A 224 -6.48 -6.73 -6.99
C ARG A 224 -6.19 -5.97 -8.27
N LEU A 225 -5.26 -6.46 -9.10
CA LEU A 225 -4.91 -5.80 -10.35
C LEU A 225 -6.01 -5.93 -11.40
N ALA A 226 -6.78 -7.02 -11.39
CA ALA A 226 -7.97 -7.16 -12.22
C ALA A 226 -9.05 -6.11 -11.86
N LEU A 227 -9.31 -5.86 -10.56
CA LEU A 227 -10.20 -4.76 -10.14
C LEU A 227 -9.66 -3.38 -10.50
N GLN A 228 -8.33 -3.20 -10.50
CA GLN A 228 -7.69 -1.96 -10.96
C GLN A 228 -7.88 -1.77 -12.47
N ARG A 229 -7.66 -2.83 -13.28
CA ARG A 229 -7.82 -2.81 -14.75
C ARG A 229 -9.29 -2.63 -15.17
N GLY A 230 -10.22 -3.24 -14.45
CA GLY A 230 -11.67 -3.11 -14.67
C GLY A 230 -12.27 -1.84 -14.03
N GLY A 231 -11.50 -1.06 -13.28
CA GLY A 231 -11.94 0.16 -12.60
C GLY A 231 -11.84 1.42 -13.45
N TYR A 232 -12.24 2.54 -12.85
CA TYR A 232 -12.05 3.86 -13.45
C TYR A 232 -10.60 4.33 -13.38
N TYR A 233 -10.17 5.08 -14.38
CA TYR A 233 -8.85 5.72 -14.45
C TYR A 233 -8.91 7.09 -15.11
N LEU A 234 -7.92 7.92 -14.85
CA LEU A 234 -7.83 9.27 -15.43
C LEU A 234 -7.21 9.20 -16.82
N LYS A 235 -7.89 9.81 -17.81
CA LYS A 235 -7.40 9.99 -19.17
C LYS A 235 -6.57 11.26 -19.32
N PRO A 236 -5.77 11.40 -20.41
CA PRO A 236 -4.97 12.60 -20.67
C PRO A 236 -5.77 13.91 -20.75
N ASP A 237 -7.08 13.85 -21.07
CA ASP A 237 -8.00 14.99 -21.11
C ASP A 237 -8.64 15.33 -19.73
N LEU A 238 -8.18 14.67 -18.68
CA LEU A 238 -8.70 14.76 -17.30
C LEU A 238 -10.12 14.17 -17.11
N SER A 239 -10.66 13.47 -18.09
CA SER A 239 -11.88 12.69 -17.89
C SER A 239 -11.59 11.37 -17.20
N MET A 240 -12.55 10.92 -16.38
CA MET A 240 -12.51 9.57 -15.82
C MET A 240 -13.12 8.60 -16.83
N ALA A 241 -12.44 7.49 -17.09
CA ALA A 241 -12.90 6.45 -18.00
C ALA A 241 -12.84 5.07 -17.35
N ARG A 242 -13.60 4.15 -17.93
CA ARG A 242 -13.60 2.71 -17.67
C ARG A 242 -13.72 2.01 -19.00
N GLU A 243 -12.92 1.00 -19.26
CA GLU A 243 -12.91 0.28 -20.54
C GLU A 243 -14.17 -0.56 -20.73
N GLY A 244 -14.53 -0.81 -22.00
CA GLY A 244 -15.74 -1.58 -22.34
C GLY A 244 -15.69 -3.05 -21.92
N ASP A 245 -14.49 -3.60 -21.77
CA ASP A 245 -14.22 -4.97 -21.33
C ASP A 245 -14.09 -5.14 -19.80
N TYR A 246 -14.45 -4.14 -19.02
CA TYR A 246 -14.27 -4.13 -17.57
C TYR A 246 -14.87 -5.35 -16.85
N GLN A 247 -15.97 -5.90 -17.37
CA GLN A 247 -16.65 -7.05 -16.79
C GLN A 247 -15.78 -8.32 -16.86
N GLU A 248 -14.94 -8.45 -17.89
CA GLU A 248 -13.99 -9.56 -18.01
C GLU A 248 -12.98 -9.53 -16.86
N TYR A 249 -12.50 -8.33 -16.50
CA TYR A 249 -11.59 -8.17 -15.38
C TYR A 249 -12.26 -8.31 -14.00
N TYR A 250 -13.52 -7.93 -13.88
CA TYR A 250 -14.31 -8.27 -12.68
C TYR A 250 -14.54 -9.78 -12.58
N GLN A 251 -14.70 -10.49 -13.71
CA GLN A 251 -14.77 -11.95 -13.70
C GLN A 251 -13.43 -12.57 -13.25
N ILE A 252 -12.30 -12.09 -13.76
CA ILE A 252 -10.95 -12.52 -13.29
C ILE A 252 -10.82 -12.27 -11.79
N ALA A 253 -11.18 -11.10 -11.30
CA ALA A 253 -11.10 -10.77 -9.88
C ALA A 253 -11.96 -11.72 -9.02
N LYS A 254 -13.18 -11.99 -9.44
CA LYS A 254 -14.07 -12.97 -8.82
C LYS A 254 -13.45 -14.36 -8.79
N ASP A 255 -13.00 -14.87 -9.94
CA ASP A 255 -12.52 -16.24 -10.09
C ASP A 255 -11.26 -16.49 -9.25
N TYR A 256 -10.30 -15.55 -9.24
CA TYR A 256 -9.05 -15.71 -8.50
C TYR A 256 -9.20 -15.45 -7.00
N SER A 257 -10.08 -14.54 -6.58
CA SER A 257 -10.47 -14.43 -5.17
C SER A 257 -11.18 -15.70 -4.69
N LYS A 258 -12.13 -16.22 -5.47
CA LYS A 258 -12.84 -17.48 -5.17
C LYS A 258 -11.91 -18.66 -5.13
N LYS A 259 -10.98 -18.76 -6.09
CA LYS A 259 -9.95 -19.81 -6.15
C LYS A 259 -9.12 -19.84 -4.87
N LEU A 260 -8.70 -18.69 -4.36
CA LEU A 260 -7.97 -18.64 -3.10
C LEU A 260 -8.85 -19.08 -1.93
N ILE A 261 -10.10 -18.60 -1.86
CA ILE A 261 -11.05 -19.00 -0.82
C ILE A 261 -11.27 -20.50 -0.82
N ASP A 262 -11.46 -21.11 -2.01
CA ASP A 262 -11.75 -22.55 -2.13
C ASP A 262 -10.54 -23.44 -1.84
N LEU A 263 -9.33 -23.01 -2.21
CA LEU A 263 -8.11 -23.83 -2.08
C LEU A 263 -7.41 -23.66 -0.74
N LYS A 264 -7.50 -22.48 -0.13
CA LYS A 264 -6.73 -22.14 1.08
C LYS A 264 -7.56 -21.22 2.01
N ASP A 265 -8.81 -21.60 2.25
CA ASP A 265 -9.66 -20.86 3.19
C ASP A 265 -9.05 -20.83 4.59
N ARG A 266 -9.27 -19.71 5.29
CA ARG A 266 -8.82 -19.55 6.67
C ARG A 266 -9.79 -18.69 7.46
N PRO A 267 -9.96 -18.94 8.78
CA PRO A 267 -10.70 -18.04 9.64
C PRO A 267 -9.94 -16.73 9.77
N LEU A 268 -10.68 -15.62 9.81
CA LEU A 268 -10.10 -14.35 10.24
C LEU A 268 -9.84 -14.41 11.76
N PRO A 269 -8.67 -13.93 12.26
CA PRO A 269 -8.41 -13.86 13.69
C PRO A 269 -9.51 -13.08 14.41
N THR A 270 -9.99 -13.59 15.52
CA THR A 270 -11.05 -12.96 16.33
C THR A 270 -10.59 -11.67 17.00
N ASP A 271 -9.31 -11.60 17.37
CA ASP A 271 -8.70 -10.37 17.87
C ASP A 271 -8.10 -9.57 16.69
N TYR A 272 -8.82 -8.53 16.28
CA TYR A 272 -8.37 -7.64 15.20
C TYR A 272 -7.06 -6.93 15.53
N ARG A 273 -6.85 -6.54 16.80
CA ARG A 273 -5.61 -5.89 17.25
C ARG A 273 -4.38 -6.78 17.09
N GLN A 274 -4.55 -8.10 17.33
CA GLN A 274 -3.43 -9.04 17.29
C GLN A 274 -2.78 -9.11 15.91
N VAL A 275 -3.52 -8.88 14.83
CA VAL A 275 -2.98 -8.83 13.46
C VAL A 275 -1.83 -7.82 13.39
N PHE A 276 -2.05 -6.58 13.84
CA PHE A 276 -1.07 -5.49 13.77
C PHE A 276 -0.02 -5.55 14.89
N MET A 277 -0.38 -6.12 16.04
CA MET A 277 0.60 -6.40 17.10
C MET A 277 1.63 -7.45 16.67
N ASN A 278 1.24 -8.40 15.83
CA ASN A 278 2.17 -9.36 15.24
C ASN A 278 3.20 -8.65 14.34
N GLU A 279 2.76 -7.74 13.47
CA GLU A 279 3.63 -6.90 12.64
C GLU A 279 4.67 -6.14 13.49
N CYS A 280 4.18 -5.47 14.55
CA CYS A 280 5.05 -4.71 15.45
C CYS A 280 6.00 -5.59 16.27
N LYS A 281 5.71 -6.87 16.45
CA LYS A 281 6.49 -7.82 17.26
C LYS A 281 7.27 -8.84 16.45
N PHE A 282 7.27 -8.71 15.12
CA PHE A 282 7.96 -9.64 14.22
C PHE A 282 7.48 -11.09 14.37
N ILE A 283 6.17 -11.28 14.52
CA ILE A 283 5.51 -12.59 14.61
C ILE A 283 4.77 -12.84 13.29
N THR A 284 5.17 -13.86 12.56
CA THR A 284 4.73 -14.11 11.17
C THR A 284 3.99 -15.44 11.01
N PRO A 285 2.77 -15.58 11.57
CA PRO A 285 2.03 -16.84 11.50
C PRO A 285 1.44 -17.04 10.09
N VAL A 286 1.81 -18.14 9.44
CA VAL A 286 1.41 -18.45 8.04
C VAL A 286 -0.10 -18.63 7.82
N ASN A 287 -0.87 -18.86 8.88
CA ASN A 287 -2.33 -19.01 8.80
C ASN A 287 -3.08 -17.81 9.39
N SER A 288 -2.45 -16.63 9.42
CA SER A 288 -3.07 -15.37 9.86
C SER A 288 -3.86 -14.69 8.74
N ASP A 289 -4.35 -13.48 9.03
CA ASP A 289 -4.97 -12.60 8.04
C ASP A 289 -3.97 -12.16 6.96
N ILE A 290 -2.68 -12.01 7.29
CA ILE A 290 -1.63 -11.55 6.34
C ILE A 290 -1.29 -12.65 5.34
N LEU A 291 -1.28 -12.31 4.06
CA LEU A 291 -0.89 -13.20 2.96
C LEU A 291 0.56 -12.96 2.51
N PHE A 292 0.98 -11.72 2.56
CA PHE A 292 2.36 -11.29 2.33
C PHE A 292 2.61 -9.98 3.04
N GLU A 293 3.75 -9.88 3.70
CA GLU A 293 4.27 -8.66 4.30
C GLU A 293 5.73 -8.43 3.89
N VAL A 294 6.10 -7.15 3.80
CA VAL A 294 7.50 -6.78 3.59
C VAL A 294 8.21 -6.85 4.92
N PRO A 295 9.18 -7.76 5.10
CA PRO A 295 9.97 -7.82 6.32
C PRO A 295 11.03 -6.71 6.32
N PHE A 296 10.99 -5.87 7.34
CA PHE A 296 12.04 -4.89 7.58
C PHE A 296 12.95 -5.34 8.71
N ALA A 297 14.26 -5.38 8.45
CA ALA A 297 15.22 -5.56 9.53
C ALA A 297 15.22 -4.35 10.47
N ILE A 298 15.50 -4.56 11.74
CA ILE A 298 15.73 -3.48 12.71
C ILE A 298 16.79 -2.53 12.14
N GLY A 299 16.52 -1.23 12.20
CA GLY A 299 17.33 -0.20 11.53
C GLY A 299 16.81 0.22 10.15
N ASN A 300 15.82 -0.49 9.60
CA ASN A 300 15.14 -0.17 8.35
C ASN A 300 13.63 0.02 8.55
N GLY A 301 12.94 0.53 7.53
CA GLY A 301 11.49 0.77 7.56
C GLY A 301 11.09 1.97 8.42
N ASP A 302 10.03 2.63 8.01
CA ASP A 302 9.54 3.86 8.64
C ASP A 302 8.16 3.70 9.30
N VAL A 303 7.56 2.52 9.24
CA VAL A 303 6.31 2.20 9.95
C VAL A 303 6.51 2.39 11.46
N GLY A 304 5.55 3.02 12.13
CA GLY A 304 5.72 3.41 13.53
C GLY A 304 6.59 4.66 13.75
N TRP A 305 7.12 5.26 12.66
CA TRP A 305 7.71 6.59 12.67
C TRP A 305 6.85 7.59 11.87
N ASN A 306 6.55 7.31 10.59
CA ASN A 306 5.72 8.15 9.74
C ASN A 306 4.23 7.95 9.99
N ILE A 307 3.83 6.70 10.19
CA ILE A 307 2.48 6.24 10.38
C ILE A 307 2.42 5.56 11.74
N GLY A 308 1.52 6.01 12.59
CA GLY A 308 1.34 5.39 13.88
C GLY A 308 1.12 6.36 15.02
N ILE A 309 1.04 5.81 16.22
CA ILE A 309 0.88 6.60 17.44
C ILE A 309 2.13 7.46 17.68
N THR A 310 1.94 8.74 17.93
CA THR A 310 3.04 9.64 18.29
C THR A 310 3.73 9.18 19.57
N VAL A 311 5.06 9.09 19.52
CA VAL A 311 5.92 8.83 20.68
C VAL A 311 6.89 10.00 20.84
N GLN A 312 6.86 10.66 21.99
CA GLN A 312 7.74 11.78 22.31
C GLN A 312 9.07 11.24 22.83
N GLY A 313 10.07 11.19 21.95
CA GLY A 313 11.42 10.74 22.26
C GLY A 313 12.41 11.89 22.42
N GLY A 314 13.69 11.57 22.32
CA GLY A 314 14.82 12.50 22.41
C GLY A 314 15.67 12.31 23.66
N THR A 315 16.71 13.11 23.82
CA THR A 315 17.72 12.95 24.88
C THR A 315 17.15 13.08 26.30
N THR A 316 16.06 13.84 26.47
CA THR A 316 15.38 14.07 27.76
C THR A 316 14.31 13.03 28.07
N ALA A 317 13.96 12.14 27.13
CA ALA A 317 12.97 11.10 27.39
C ALA A 317 13.48 10.09 28.42
N LEU A 318 12.55 9.60 29.25
CA LEU A 318 12.84 8.59 30.27
C LEU A 318 12.73 7.15 29.72
N HIS A 319 12.62 7.00 28.41
CA HIS A 319 12.55 5.73 27.69
C HIS A 319 13.47 5.73 26.47
N ASP A 320 13.78 4.54 25.97
CA ASP A 320 14.68 4.34 24.83
C ASP A 320 13.95 4.02 23.50
N TYR A 321 12.64 4.27 23.42
CA TYR A 321 11.86 4.01 22.19
C TYR A 321 12.06 5.06 21.08
N GLY A 322 12.75 6.18 21.36
CA GLY A 322 12.97 7.25 20.40
C GLY A 322 11.68 7.99 20.03
N SER A 323 11.69 8.71 18.90
CA SER A 323 10.55 9.54 18.45
C SER A 323 9.75 8.85 17.35
N GLY A 324 8.42 8.89 17.46
CA GLY A 324 7.46 8.51 16.42
C GLY A 324 6.54 9.68 16.11
N ASN A 325 6.20 9.86 14.84
CA ASN A 325 5.32 10.93 14.38
C ASN A 325 4.02 10.34 13.80
N ASN A 326 2.98 11.15 13.81
CA ASN A 326 1.71 10.85 13.17
C ASN A 326 1.55 11.77 11.95
N TYR A 327 2.28 11.50 10.85
CA TYR A 327 2.16 12.33 9.65
C TYR A 327 0.88 12.05 8.85
N MET A 328 0.27 10.88 9.04
CA MET A 328 -1.00 10.48 8.44
C MET A 328 -2.05 10.40 9.54
N ALA A 329 -2.67 11.51 9.86
CA ALA A 329 -3.72 11.59 10.87
C ALA A 329 -5.09 11.16 10.33
N ILE A 330 -5.99 10.92 11.23
CA ILE A 330 -7.36 10.49 10.97
C ILE A 330 -8.30 11.68 11.15
N PRO A 331 -9.19 12.00 10.19
CA PRO A 331 -10.22 13.01 10.39
C PRO A 331 -11.29 12.53 11.38
N PRO A 332 -11.85 13.42 12.21
CA PRO A 332 -12.87 13.03 13.19
C PRO A 332 -14.16 12.46 12.54
N THR A 333 -14.47 12.82 11.30
CA THR A 333 -15.57 12.21 10.54
C THR A 333 -15.40 10.70 10.40
N TYR A 334 -14.18 10.22 10.13
CA TYR A 334 -13.93 8.79 10.07
C TYR A 334 -13.98 8.12 11.45
N TYR A 335 -13.42 8.74 12.50
CA TYR A 335 -13.53 8.21 13.86
C TYR A 335 -14.99 8.00 14.28
N PHE A 336 -15.87 8.96 14.00
CA PHE A 336 -17.29 8.88 14.33
C PHE A 336 -18.14 8.11 13.30
N SER A 337 -17.56 7.63 12.21
CA SER A 337 -18.27 6.76 11.25
C SER A 337 -18.43 5.33 11.74
N PHE A 338 -17.58 4.89 12.69
CA PHE A 338 -17.68 3.56 13.26
C PHE A 338 -18.90 3.43 14.18
N ASP A 339 -19.52 2.26 14.16
CA ASP A 339 -20.45 1.87 15.22
C ASP A 339 -19.71 1.85 16.57
N THR A 340 -20.36 2.26 17.63
CA THR A 340 -19.74 2.35 18.97
C THR A 340 -19.33 1.02 19.55
N THR A 341 -19.83 -0.09 19.00
CA THR A 341 -19.48 -1.46 19.38
C THR A 341 -18.52 -2.14 18.42
N ASP A 342 -18.10 -1.46 17.33
CA ASP A 342 -17.08 -1.95 16.39
C ASP A 342 -15.70 -1.87 17.04
N VAL A 343 -15.11 -3.04 17.30
CA VAL A 343 -13.81 -3.14 17.98
C VAL A 343 -12.65 -2.58 17.15
N ARG A 344 -12.83 -2.42 15.85
CA ARG A 344 -11.79 -1.91 14.93
C ARG A 344 -11.51 -0.43 15.15
N ARG A 345 -12.50 0.36 15.60
CA ARG A 345 -12.33 1.79 15.85
C ARG A 345 -11.16 2.07 16.78
N ASP A 346 -11.15 1.45 17.95
CA ASP A 346 -10.15 1.71 18.98
C ASP A 346 -8.80 0.99 18.73
N VAL A 347 -8.74 0.19 17.66
CA VAL A 347 -7.50 -0.34 17.10
C VAL A 347 -6.94 0.60 16.02
N THR A 348 -7.80 1.09 15.15
CA THR A 348 -7.41 1.93 14.00
C THR A 348 -7.17 3.38 14.41
N CYS A 349 -7.97 3.90 15.35
CA CYS A 349 -7.97 5.31 15.73
C CYS A 349 -7.48 5.46 17.18
N ALA A 350 -6.31 6.04 17.39
CA ALA A 350 -5.78 6.29 18.72
C ALA A 350 -5.98 7.76 19.12
N LEU A 351 -6.70 7.98 20.23
CA LEU A 351 -6.89 9.30 20.85
C LEU A 351 -5.75 9.65 21.82
N TYR A 352 -4.65 8.93 21.79
CA TYR A 352 -3.53 9.12 22.70
C TYR A 352 -2.18 9.16 21.98
N LYS A 353 -1.22 9.73 22.66
CA LYS A 353 0.22 9.69 22.36
C LYS A 353 0.99 9.15 23.55
N VAL A 354 2.23 8.74 23.35
CA VAL A 354 3.16 8.35 24.42
C VAL A 354 4.09 9.52 24.71
N ASN A 355 4.12 9.98 25.95
CA ASN A 355 4.94 11.11 26.36
C ASN A 355 6.39 10.72 26.70
N THR A 356 7.22 11.70 27.05
CA THR A 356 8.63 11.50 27.40
C THR A 356 8.87 10.63 28.65
N SER A 357 7.85 10.43 29.48
CA SER A 357 7.88 9.53 30.67
C SER A 357 7.35 8.12 30.36
N PHE A 358 7.14 7.80 29.07
CA PHE A 358 6.57 6.54 28.61
C PHE A 358 5.15 6.28 29.13
N GLN A 359 4.37 7.32 29.30
CA GLN A 359 2.98 7.24 29.71
C GLN A 359 2.07 7.66 28.56
N GLU A 360 0.93 7.01 28.47
CA GLU A 360 -0.09 7.39 27.50
C GLU A 360 -0.86 8.62 28.01
N GLU A 361 -1.08 9.57 27.12
CA GLU A 361 -1.86 10.77 27.43
C GLU A 361 -2.67 11.20 26.20
N PHE A 362 -3.74 11.99 26.42
CA PHE A 362 -4.57 12.49 25.34
C PHE A 362 -3.73 13.22 24.28
N ILE A 363 -4.03 13.00 23.00
CA ILE A 363 -3.28 13.57 21.86
C ILE A 363 -3.13 15.07 21.95
N GLY A 364 -4.13 15.77 22.49
CA GLY A 364 -4.19 17.22 22.60
C GLY A 364 -3.41 17.85 23.73
N VAL A 365 -2.80 17.10 24.62
CA VAL A 365 -1.97 17.67 25.69
C VAL A 365 -0.78 18.40 25.09
N GLY A 366 -0.73 19.72 25.30
CA GLY A 366 0.35 20.58 24.76
C GLY A 366 0.27 20.86 23.26
N ALA A 367 -0.85 20.54 22.60
CA ALA A 367 -1.11 20.85 21.19
C ALA A 367 -2.36 21.73 21.05
N SER A 368 -2.45 22.49 19.96
CA SER A 368 -3.55 23.41 19.70
C SER A 368 -4.67 22.82 18.81
N ALA A 369 -4.60 21.54 18.44
CA ALA A 369 -5.52 20.96 17.48
C ALA A 369 -5.77 19.46 17.76
N ASN A 370 -6.68 19.16 18.65
CA ASN A 370 -6.86 17.82 19.19
C ASN A 370 -7.57 16.87 18.23
N ALA A 371 -8.70 17.30 17.66
CA ALA A 371 -9.50 16.47 16.76
C ALA A 371 -8.86 16.25 15.39
N THR A 372 -7.90 17.11 14.98
CA THR A 372 -7.18 16.97 13.70
C THR A 372 -5.96 16.05 13.78
N ASN A 373 -5.63 15.53 14.97
CA ASN A 373 -4.42 14.73 15.21
C ASN A 373 -4.69 13.32 15.70
N ILE A 374 -5.91 12.79 15.50
CA ILE A 374 -6.21 11.38 15.83
C ILE A 374 -5.19 10.50 15.11
N ALA A 375 -4.51 9.64 15.87
CA ALA A 375 -3.40 8.89 15.31
C ALA A 375 -3.84 7.54 14.74
N GLN A 376 -3.06 7.05 13.76
CA GLN A 376 -3.18 5.67 13.26
C GLN A 376 -2.77 4.69 14.37
N GLY A 377 -3.74 3.95 14.92
CA GLY A 377 -3.53 3.12 16.11
C GLY A 377 -2.95 1.73 15.83
N LYS A 378 -2.93 1.28 14.57
CA LYS A 378 -2.46 -0.06 14.18
C LYS A 378 -0.98 -0.26 14.45
N TRP A 379 -0.17 0.78 14.28
CA TRP A 379 1.27 0.71 14.44
C TRP A 379 1.79 1.70 15.46
N SER A 380 2.78 1.27 16.20
CA SER A 380 3.59 2.18 17.01
C SER A 380 4.92 1.54 17.41
N ARG A 381 5.94 2.37 17.45
CA ARG A 381 7.24 1.95 17.95
C ARG A 381 7.25 1.56 19.42
N HIS A 382 6.28 2.01 20.22
CA HIS A 382 6.17 1.57 21.61
C HIS A 382 5.58 0.16 21.76
N PHE A 383 5.10 -0.46 20.67
CA PHE A 383 4.68 -1.87 20.61
C PHE A 383 5.85 -2.83 20.31
N LEU A 384 7.01 -2.31 19.90
CA LEU A 384 8.19 -3.13 19.62
C LEU A 384 8.58 -3.97 20.85
N PRO A 385 9.08 -5.21 20.64
CA PRO A 385 9.50 -6.09 21.75
C PRO A 385 10.70 -5.54 22.51
N ALA A 386 11.51 -4.68 21.87
CA ALA A 386 12.63 -3.99 22.49
C ALA A 386 12.74 -2.56 21.93
N PRO A 387 13.16 -1.58 22.74
CA PRO A 387 13.33 -0.21 22.29
C PRO A 387 14.47 -0.10 21.25
N PRO A 388 14.25 0.61 20.14
CA PRO A 388 15.23 0.73 19.05
C PRO A 388 16.35 1.74 19.34
N GLY A 389 16.29 2.44 20.47
CA GLY A 389 17.27 3.44 20.91
C GLY A 389 16.71 4.85 21.05
N LYS A 390 17.18 5.55 22.07
CA LYS A 390 16.67 6.87 22.51
C LYS A 390 16.66 7.94 21.40
N SER A 391 17.68 7.97 20.58
CA SER A 391 17.83 8.96 19.49
C SER A 391 17.32 8.45 18.14
N THR A 392 16.71 7.25 18.09
CA THR A 392 16.23 6.65 16.85
C THR A 392 14.93 7.31 16.41
N ALA A 393 14.89 7.82 15.19
CA ALA A 393 13.66 8.32 14.56
C ALA A 393 13.08 7.27 13.60
N LYS A 394 13.80 6.96 12.53
CA LYS A 394 13.45 5.93 11.53
C LYS A 394 13.95 4.55 11.95
N GLY A 395 13.66 3.55 11.15
CA GLY A 395 14.29 2.23 11.28
C GLY A 395 13.73 1.38 12.40
N THR A 396 12.41 1.31 12.51
CA THR A 396 11.71 0.51 13.54
C THR A 396 11.80 -0.99 13.28
N GLY A 397 11.94 -1.40 12.00
CA GLY A 397 11.84 -2.81 11.58
C GLY A 397 10.42 -3.35 11.53
N ILE A 398 9.39 -2.55 11.81
CA ILE A 398 7.99 -3.00 11.75
C ILE A 398 7.67 -3.41 10.32
N ASN A 399 7.15 -4.63 10.13
CA ASN A 399 6.77 -5.18 8.84
C ASN A 399 5.58 -4.41 8.25
N TRP A 400 5.41 -4.48 6.92
CA TRP A 400 4.32 -3.81 6.22
C TRP A 400 3.43 -4.81 5.49
N PRO A 401 2.13 -4.89 5.83
CA PRO A 401 1.20 -5.81 5.18
C PRO A 401 0.92 -5.35 3.75
N MET A 402 1.18 -6.24 2.78
CA MET A 402 0.94 -5.98 1.36
C MET A 402 -0.45 -6.41 0.93
N LEU A 403 -0.94 -7.50 1.53
CA LEU A 403 -2.26 -8.06 1.26
C LEU A 403 -2.74 -8.89 2.45
N ARG A 404 -4.01 -8.71 2.82
CA ARG A 404 -4.66 -9.50 3.88
C ARG A 404 -5.81 -10.35 3.31
N TYR A 405 -6.13 -11.43 3.97
CA TYR A 405 -7.23 -12.31 3.55
C TYR A 405 -8.60 -11.62 3.61
N ALA A 406 -8.79 -10.70 4.57
CA ALA A 406 -9.97 -9.82 4.60
C ALA A 406 -10.15 -9.03 3.30
N ASP A 407 -9.06 -8.62 2.64
CA ASP A 407 -9.10 -7.95 1.35
C ASP A 407 -9.59 -8.87 0.24
N VAL A 408 -9.12 -10.12 0.22
CA VAL A 408 -9.59 -11.14 -0.74
C VAL A 408 -11.09 -11.37 -0.62
N LEU A 409 -11.61 -11.47 0.61
CA LEU A 409 -13.06 -11.62 0.86
C LEU A 409 -13.85 -10.42 0.34
N LEU A 410 -13.36 -9.19 0.57
CA LEU A 410 -14.05 -7.99 0.12
C LEU A 410 -13.89 -7.72 -1.39
N MET A 411 -12.77 -8.12 -2.01
CA MET A 411 -12.60 -8.12 -3.46
C MET A 411 -13.55 -9.13 -4.13
N TYR A 412 -13.71 -10.31 -3.55
CA TYR A 412 -14.70 -11.28 -4.01
C TYR A 412 -16.13 -10.73 -3.93
N ALA A 413 -16.50 -10.17 -2.76
CA ALA A 413 -17.83 -9.59 -2.57
C ALA A 413 -18.12 -8.45 -3.56
N GLU A 414 -17.12 -7.61 -3.85
CA GLU A 414 -17.23 -6.53 -4.84
C GLU A 414 -17.43 -7.06 -6.25
N ALA A 415 -16.56 -8.00 -6.67
CA ALA A 415 -16.60 -8.55 -8.01
C ALA A 415 -17.90 -9.34 -8.27
N GLU A 416 -18.31 -10.17 -7.31
CA GLU A 416 -19.56 -10.92 -7.38
C GLU A 416 -20.77 -9.98 -7.45
N ASN A 417 -20.78 -8.93 -6.61
CA ASN A 417 -21.86 -7.93 -6.65
C ASN A 417 -21.91 -7.16 -7.97
N GLU A 418 -20.76 -6.82 -8.56
CA GLU A 418 -20.74 -6.12 -9.86
C GLU A 418 -21.34 -6.98 -10.97
N LEU A 419 -21.06 -8.26 -10.99
CA LEU A 419 -21.50 -9.17 -12.03
C LEU A 419 -22.93 -9.70 -11.81
N ASN A 420 -23.27 -10.07 -10.58
CA ASN A 420 -24.45 -10.88 -10.28
C ASN A 420 -25.38 -10.23 -9.22
N GLY A 421 -25.00 -9.09 -8.67
CA GLY A 421 -25.70 -8.48 -7.54
C GLY A 421 -25.32 -9.09 -6.19
N PRO A 422 -26.01 -8.73 -5.09
CA PRO A 422 -25.70 -9.17 -3.74
C PRO A 422 -26.13 -10.63 -3.50
N THR A 423 -25.47 -11.58 -4.17
CA THR A 423 -25.71 -13.02 -4.01
C THR A 423 -25.41 -13.49 -2.58
N GLY A 424 -25.89 -14.67 -2.20
CA GLY A 424 -25.58 -15.27 -0.90
C GLY A 424 -24.08 -15.45 -0.66
N GLU A 425 -23.29 -15.70 -1.72
CA GLU A 425 -21.83 -15.80 -1.63
C GLU A 425 -21.19 -14.43 -1.36
N ALA A 426 -21.59 -13.36 -2.08
CA ALA A 426 -21.13 -12.01 -1.82
C ALA A 426 -21.47 -11.55 -0.38
N GLN A 427 -22.70 -11.81 0.06
CA GLN A 427 -23.14 -11.54 1.43
C GLN A 427 -22.32 -12.33 2.46
N GLY A 428 -22.00 -13.60 2.19
CA GLY A 428 -21.19 -14.45 3.05
C GLY A 428 -19.77 -13.92 3.22
N ALA A 429 -19.14 -13.43 2.15
CA ALA A 429 -17.81 -12.85 2.19
C ALA A 429 -17.77 -11.54 3.01
N LEU A 430 -18.70 -10.61 2.78
CA LEU A 430 -18.84 -9.39 3.57
C LEU A 430 -19.15 -9.71 5.04
N ARG A 431 -20.04 -10.67 5.31
CA ARG A 431 -20.39 -11.14 6.65
C ARG A 431 -19.17 -11.58 7.46
N ARG A 432 -18.27 -12.36 6.85
CA ARG A 432 -17.06 -12.87 7.53
C ARG A 432 -16.18 -11.75 8.06
N VAL A 433 -15.95 -10.71 7.27
CA VAL A 433 -15.16 -9.54 7.69
C VAL A 433 -15.89 -8.78 8.80
N ARG A 434 -17.18 -8.57 8.64
CA ARG A 434 -17.98 -7.82 9.60
C ARG A 434 -18.17 -8.56 10.93
N GLN A 435 -18.30 -9.89 10.94
CA GLN A 435 -18.39 -10.69 12.18
C GLN A 435 -17.20 -10.49 13.11
N ARG A 436 -15.98 -10.40 12.58
CA ARG A 436 -14.79 -10.10 13.37
C ARG A 436 -14.83 -8.74 14.05
N ALA A 437 -15.54 -7.78 13.46
CA ALA A 437 -15.62 -6.41 13.95
C ALA A 437 -16.53 -6.25 15.17
N PHE A 438 -17.39 -7.23 15.46
CA PHE A 438 -18.40 -7.13 16.54
C PHE A 438 -18.32 -8.33 17.47
N PRO A 439 -18.44 -8.11 18.81
CA PRO A 439 -18.72 -9.20 19.75
C PRO A 439 -19.94 -10.01 19.33
N GLU A 440 -19.93 -11.31 19.57
CA GLU A 440 -20.98 -12.25 19.15
C GLU A 440 -22.38 -11.84 19.63
N SER A 441 -22.49 -11.22 20.80
CA SER A 441 -23.75 -10.69 21.33
C SER A 441 -24.43 -9.63 20.46
N TYR A 442 -23.69 -9.02 19.55
CA TYR A 442 -24.19 -8.01 18.60
C TYR A 442 -24.40 -8.54 17.17
N TRP A 443 -24.06 -9.81 16.88
CA TRP A 443 -24.11 -10.32 15.51
C TRP A 443 -25.50 -10.24 14.90
N ALA A 444 -26.55 -10.57 15.66
CA ALA A 444 -27.93 -10.51 15.15
C ALA A 444 -28.28 -9.11 14.61
N THR A 445 -27.90 -8.04 15.31
CA THR A 445 -28.27 -6.66 14.96
C THR A 445 -27.22 -5.94 14.10
N LYS A 446 -25.93 -6.15 14.38
CA LYS A 446 -24.85 -5.40 13.71
C LYS A 446 -24.27 -6.12 12.50
N VAL A 447 -24.51 -7.42 12.38
CA VAL A 447 -24.07 -8.21 11.24
C VAL A 447 -25.26 -8.68 10.40
N ASP A 448 -26.15 -9.49 10.96
CA ASP A 448 -27.22 -10.13 10.19
C ASP A 448 -28.26 -9.16 9.66
N GLU A 449 -28.80 -8.29 10.51
CA GLU A 449 -29.75 -7.25 10.13
C GLU A 449 -29.11 -6.24 9.16
N TYR A 450 -27.82 -5.87 9.40
CA TYR A 450 -27.08 -4.99 8.50
C TYR A 450 -26.94 -5.61 7.11
N ILE A 451 -26.45 -6.86 7.00
CA ILE A 451 -26.30 -7.57 5.71
C ILE A 451 -27.65 -7.65 4.98
N ASN A 452 -28.72 -8.02 5.69
CA ASN A 452 -30.06 -8.10 5.09
C ASN A 452 -30.51 -6.73 4.53
N THR A 453 -30.24 -5.64 5.27
CA THR A 453 -30.63 -4.29 4.86
C THR A 453 -29.86 -3.84 3.61
N VAL A 454 -28.54 -4.00 3.61
CA VAL A 454 -27.69 -3.52 2.50
C VAL A 454 -27.82 -4.38 1.25
N SER A 455 -28.30 -5.62 1.38
CA SER A 455 -28.52 -6.55 0.27
C SER A 455 -29.83 -6.30 -0.50
N ALA A 456 -30.56 -5.21 -0.21
CA ALA A 456 -31.76 -4.83 -0.95
C ALA A 456 -31.51 -4.50 -2.43
N GLY A 457 -30.26 -4.19 -2.81
CA GLY A 457 -29.89 -3.90 -4.19
C GLY A 457 -28.38 -3.88 -4.41
N LYS A 458 -27.97 -3.91 -5.68
CA LYS A 458 -26.55 -3.90 -6.09
C LYS A 458 -25.80 -2.65 -5.58
N GLU A 459 -26.42 -1.49 -5.69
CA GLU A 459 -25.81 -0.21 -5.27
C GLU A 459 -25.68 -0.10 -3.75
N SER A 460 -26.72 -0.46 -3.00
CA SER A 460 -26.67 -0.43 -1.53
C SER A 460 -25.62 -1.40 -0.98
N PHE A 461 -25.47 -2.57 -1.59
CA PHE A 461 -24.46 -3.54 -1.21
C PHE A 461 -23.05 -3.07 -1.59
N PHE A 462 -22.86 -2.46 -2.76
CA PHE A 462 -21.60 -1.84 -3.13
C PHE A 462 -21.18 -0.76 -2.15
N ASN A 463 -22.09 0.14 -1.79
CA ASN A 463 -21.83 1.18 -0.79
C ASN A 463 -21.48 0.59 0.59
N ALA A 464 -22.09 -0.53 0.96
CA ALA A 464 -21.69 -1.26 2.17
C ALA A 464 -20.27 -1.81 2.09
N ILE A 465 -19.85 -2.35 0.95
CA ILE A 465 -18.45 -2.78 0.72
C ILE A 465 -17.49 -1.58 0.81
N VAL A 466 -17.81 -0.47 0.17
CA VAL A 466 -17.01 0.78 0.22
C VAL A 466 -16.79 1.24 1.66
N ASN A 467 -17.81 1.18 2.50
CA ASN A 467 -17.75 1.55 3.90
C ASN A 467 -17.01 0.49 4.74
N GLU A 468 -17.29 -0.80 4.52
CA GLU A 468 -16.61 -1.89 5.23
C GLU A 468 -15.10 -1.86 4.98
N ARG A 469 -14.68 -1.58 3.74
CA ARG A 469 -13.27 -1.41 3.40
C ARG A 469 -12.63 -0.20 4.09
N ALA A 470 -13.37 0.89 4.27
CA ALA A 470 -12.89 2.03 5.05
C ALA A 470 -12.60 1.62 6.51
N TRP A 471 -13.56 0.96 7.16
CA TRP A 471 -13.41 0.52 8.56
C TRP A 471 -12.34 -0.56 8.73
N GLU A 472 -12.20 -1.45 7.75
CA GLU A 472 -11.27 -2.57 7.82
C GLU A 472 -9.80 -2.15 7.55
N PHE A 473 -9.58 -1.29 6.54
CA PHE A 473 -8.23 -0.97 6.05
C PHE A 473 -7.73 0.43 6.41
N GLY A 474 -8.39 1.15 7.31
CA GLY A 474 -7.89 2.43 7.80
C GLY A 474 -6.46 2.32 8.30
N GLY A 475 -5.58 3.21 7.85
CA GLY A 475 -4.17 3.21 8.17
C GLY A 475 -3.29 2.24 7.37
N GLU A 476 -3.83 1.47 6.41
CA GLU A 476 -3.07 0.57 5.53
C GLU A 476 -2.78 1.18 4.15
N MET A 477 -3.10 2.46 3.96
CA MET A 477 -2.74 3.30 2.81
C MET A 477 -3.24 2.80 1.45
N ILE A 478 -4.36 2.09 1.39
CA ILE A 478 -4.95 1.60 0.14
C ILE A 478 -6.18 2.41 -0.30
N ARG A 479 -6.74 3.25 0.57
CA ARG A 479 -8.04 3.93 0.35
C ARG A 479 -8.07 4.79 -0.91
N LYS A 480 -7.03 5.58 -1.17
CA LYS A 480 -6.99 6.47 -2.34
C LYS A 480 -7.10 5.71 -3.66
N TYR A 481 -6.36 4.60 -3.79
CA TYR A 481 -6.41 3.74 -4.99
C TYR A 481 -7.82 3.24 -5.27
N GLU A 482 -8.53 2.87 -4.22
CA GLU A 482 -9.89 2.33 -4.32
C GLU A 482 -10.90 3.40 -4.69
N LEU A 483 -10.84 4.57 -4.04
CA LEU A 483 -11.72 5.68 -4.35
C LEU A 483 -11.57 6.14 -5.82
N ILE A 484 -10.34 6.12 -6.35
CA ILE A 484 -10.07 6.48 -7.75
C ILE A 484 -10.66 5.42 -8.69
N ARG A 485 -10.37 4.11 -8.48
CA ARG A 485 -10.86 3.04 -9.34
C ARG A 485 -12.39 2.86 -9.31
N TRP A 486 -13.05 3.31 -8.24
CA TRP A 486 -14.50 3.36 -8.13
C TRP A 486 -15.13 4.63 -8.72
N GLY A 487 -14.33 5.64 -9.05
CA GLY A 487 -14.80 6.95 -9.48
C GLY A 487 -15.43 7.78 -8.35
N ASN A 488 -15.20 7.42 -7.08
CA ASN A 488 -15.87 7.99 -5.91
C ASN A 488 -15.03 9.02 -5.13
N TYR A 489 -13.83 9.36 -5.60
CA TYR A 489 -12.91 10.19 -4.82
C TYR A 489 -13.50 11.57 -4.49
N ALA A 490 -13.96 12.32 -5.52
CA ALA A 490 -14.52 13.65 -5.32
C ALA A 490 -15.77 13.66 -4.43
N GLN A 491 -16.63 12.64 -4.58
CA GLN A 491 -17.82 12.49 -3.74
C GLN A 491 -17.41 12.29 -2.27
N LYS A 492 -16.47 11.41 -1.99
CA LYS A 492 -16.00 11.17 -0.61
C LYS A 492 -15.31 12.38 -0.01
N MET A 493 -14.60 13.18 -0.82
CA MET A 493 -14.05 14.45 -0.35
C MET A 493 -15.17 15.44 0.03
N THR A 494 -16.23 15.52 -0.75
CA THR A 494 -17.40 16.36 -0.46
C THR A 494 -18.08 15.91 0.83
N GLU A 495 -18.36 14.63 0.98
CA GLU A 495 -18.97 14.06 2.21
C GLU A 495 -18.10 14.36 3.45
N THR A 496 -16.76 14.30 3.30
CA THR A 496 -15.83 14.62 4.40
C THR A 496 -15.87 16.10 4.78
N VAL A 497 -15.88 17.00 3.79
CA VAL A 497 -16.00 18.46 4.01
C VAL A 497 -17.30 18.79 4.75
N ASP A 498 -18.42 18.28 4.27
CA ASP A 498 -19.73 18.54 4.85
C ASP A 498 -19.84 17.98 6.28
N GLY A 499 -19.30 16.77 6.49
CA GLY A 499 -19.23 16.13 7.80
C GLY A 499 -18.36 16.91 8.80
N LEU A 500 -17.18 17.39 8.38
CA LEU A 500 -16.29 18.19 9.21
C LEU A 500 -16.94 19.53 9.59
N LYS A 501 -17.59 20.21 8.63
CA LYS A 501 -18.33 21.45 8.88
C LYS A 501 -19.44 21.23 9.88
N LYS A 502 -20.20 20.18 9.72
CA LYS A 502 -21.26 19.84 10.66
C LYS A 502 -20.73 19.55 12.07
N LEU A 503 -19.64 18.81 12.21
CA LEU A 503 -19.04 18.51 13.52
C LEU A 503 -18.55 19.78 14.22
N ALA A 504 -17.92 20.69 13.49
CA ALA A 504 -17.42 21.95 14.05
C ALA A 504 -18.57 22.87 14.48
N ASP A 505 -19.58 23.05 13.62
CA ASP A 505 -20.75 23.90 13.90
C ASP A 505 -21.57 23.37 15.08
N ASP A 506 -21.80 22.05 15.13
CA ASP A 506 -22.51 21.41 16.23
C ASP A 506 -21.76 21.58 17.57
N ALA A 507 -20.44 21.44 17.56
CA ALA A 507 -19.63 21.64 18.77
C ALA A 507 -19.65 23.10 19.23
N TYR A 508 -19.44 24.05 18.31
CA TYR A 508 -19.40 25.49 18.59
C TYR A 508 -20.75 26.02 19.10
N ASN A 509 -21.84 25.64 18.46
CA ASN A 509 -23.18 26.04 18.83
C ASN A 509 -23.78 25.27 20.02
N GLY A 510 -23.08 24.22 20.49
CA GLY A 510 -23.53 23.36 21.59
C GLY A 510 -24.71 22.46 21.24
N THR A 511 -25.04 22.30 19.95
CA THR A 511 -26.21 21.54 19.47
C THR A 511 -25.92 20.06 19.24
N GLY A 512 -24.63 19.68 19.13
CA GLY A 512 -24.20 18.31 18.87
C GLY A 512 -24.34 17.38 20.08
N THR A 513 -24.39 16.06 19.78
CA THR A 513 -24.42 14.99 20.79
C THR A 513 -23.03 14.34 20.99
N LEU A 514 -22.08 14.62 20.10
CA LEU A 514 -20.72 14.14 20.14
C LEU A 514 -19.84 15.00 21.08
N PRO A 515 -18.68 14.51 21.51
CA PRO A 515 -17.90 15.15 22.56
C PRO A 515 -17.28 16.50 22.12
N ASP A 516 -17.73 17.61 22.68
CA ASP A 516 -17.02 18.90 22.59
C ASP A 516 -15.68 18.79 23.32
N TYR A 517 -15.70 18.09 24.44
CA TYR A 517 -14.57 17.81 25.32
C TYR A 517 -14.45 16.34 25.58
N ILE A 518 -13.21 15.84 25.68
CA ILE A 518 -12.89 14.48 26.15
C ILE A 518 -12.51 14.55 27.63
N TYR A 519 -13.11 13.64 28.42
CA TYR A 519 -12.69 13.36 29.80
C TYR A 519 -11.85 12.10 29.81
N TRP A 520 -10.61 12.24 30.24
CA TRP A 520 -9.63 11.14 30.22
C TRP A 520 -8.82 11.06 31.49
N LYS A 521 -8.25 9.89 31.75
CA LYS A 521 -7.28 9.65 32.83
C LYS A 521 -6.33 8.55 32.45
N ARG A 522 -5.29 8.38 33.26
CA ARG A 522 -4.44 7.18 33.21
C ARG A 522 -4.92 6.18 34.25
N ASP A 523 -4.92 4.89 33.90
CA ASP A 523 -5.10 3.81 34.86
C ASP A 523 -3.83 3.64 35.74
N ALA A 524 -3.86 2.67 36.65
CA ALA A 524 -2.73 2.37 37.55
C ALA A 524 -1.46 1.91 36.79
N ASN A 525 -1.58 1.49 35.54
CA ASN A 525 -0.48 1.06 34.68
C ASN A 525 0.01 2.17 33.74
N GLY A 526 -0.50 3.40 33.88
CA GLY A 526 -0.17 4.52 33.03
C GLY A 526 -0.84 4.51 31.65
N LYS A 527 -1.87 3.66 31.46
CA LYS A 527 -2.61 3.53 30.21
C LYS A 527 -3.72 4.57 30.09
N PHE A 528 -3.88 5.10 28.87
CA PHE A 528 -4.94 6.04 28.56
C PHE A 528 -6.32 5.40 28.64
N THR A 529 -7.24 6.09 29.32
CA THR A 529 -8.64 5.71 29.40
C THR A 529 -9.50 6.94 29.15
N VAL A 530 -10.52 6.81 28.31
CA VAL A 530 -11.46 7.87 27.97
C VAL A 530 -12.88 7.50 28.47
N LEU A 531 -13.55 8.49 29.07
CA LEU A 531 -14.90 8.30 29.64
C LEU A 531 -16.01 8.44 28.59
N ASN A 532 -15.85 9.38 27.68
CA ASN A 532 -16.90 9.81 26.76
C ASN A 532 -16.49 9.83 25.28
N PRO A 533 -16.00 8.70 24.73
CA PRO A 533 -15.49 8.71 23.36
C PRO A 533 -16.57 8.96 22.29
N ASN A 534 -17.85 8.76 22.64
CA ASN A 534 -18.96 8.74 21.68
C ASN A 534 -20.08 9.73 22.00
N ARG A 535 -19.99 10.45 23.10
CA ARG A 535 -21.08 11.33 23.53
C ARG A 535 -20.60 12.54 24.29
N LYS A 536 -21.34 13.63 24.18
CA LYS A 536 -21.16 14.82 24.99
C LYS A 536 -21.44 14.52 26.47
N LEU A 537 -20.58 15.01 27.35
CA LEU A 537 -20.80 15.03 28.79
C LEU A 537 -20.68 16.47 29.30
N ILE A 538 -21.57 16.86 30.21
CA ILE A 538 -21.52 18.18 30.84
C ILE A 538 -20.38 18.24 31.88
N ALA A 539 -20.20 17.16 32.64
CA ALA A 539 -19.16 17.07 33.67
C ALA A 539 -18.70 15.61 33.84
N ALA A 540 -17.48 15.42 34.31
CA ALA A 540 -16.98 14.14 34.77
C ALA A 540 -17.64 13.74 36.10
N PRO A 541 -17.70 12.43 36.44
CA PRO A 541 -18.26 11.95 37.71
C PRO A 541 -17.44 12.35 38.93
N ASP A 542 -16.14 12.59 38.78
CA ASP A 542 -15.22 12.98 39.85
C ASP A 542 -14.00 13.74 39.32
N GLU A 543 -13.17 14.25 40.23
CA GLU A 543 -12.00 15.09 39.94
C GLU A 543 -10.79 14.30 39.37
N THR A 544 -10.86 12.99 39.27
CA THR A 544 -9.76 12.17 38.71
C THR A 544 -9.68 12.24 37.20
N TRP A 545 -10.70 12.76 36.54
CA TRP A 545 -10.79 12.89 35.09
C TRP A 545 -10.29 14.27 34.62
N THR A 546 -9.33 14.26 33.73
CA THR A 546 -8.85 15.49 33.06
C THR A 546 -9.77 15.83 31.90
N ARG A 547 -10.24 17.08 31.84
CA ARG A 547 -11.03 17.61 30.73
C ARG A 547 -10.11 18.25 29.70
N SER A 548 -10.26 17.86 28.44
CA SER A 548 -9.51 18.45 27.32
C SER A 548 -10.46 18.78 26.17
N SER A 549 -10.25 19.89 25.50
CA SER A 549 -11.00 20.27 24.30
C SER A 549 -10.80 19.24 23.19
N PHE A 550 -11.83 18.97 22.40
CA PHE A 550 -11.79 18.00 21.30
C PHE A 550 -12.45 18.57 20.03
N LEU A 551 -13.74 18.30 19.77
CA LEU A 551 -14.40 18.84 18.57
C LEU A 551 -14.52 20.35 18.58
N LEU A 552 -14.57 20.99 19.74
CA LEU A 552 -14.59 22.44 19.85
C LEU A 552 -13.35 23.10 19.23
N ASP A 553 -12.20 22.43 19.28
CA ASP A 553 -10.96 22.92 18.68
C ASP A 553 -11.00 23.00 17.14
N LEU A 554 -11.93 22.34 16.50
CA LEU A 554 -12.10 22.44 15.05
C LEU A 554 -12.45 23.87 14.64
N HIS A 555 -13.24 24.59 15.48
CA HIS A 555 -13.66 25.96 15.20
C HIS A 555 -12.65 27.00 15.68
N ASP A 556 -12.01 26.78 16.83
CA ASP A 556 -11.19 27.77 17.53
C ASP A 556 -9.71 27.72 17.17
N ASN A 557 -9.29 26.90 16.21
CA ASN A 557 -7.88 26.66 15.93
C ASN A 557 -7.21 27.79 15.13
N THR A 558 -5.89 27.98 15.39
CA THR A 558 -5.01 28.95 14.71
C THR A 558 -4.78 28.66 13.21
N LEU A 559 -4.95 27.43 12.75
CA LEU A 559 -5.27 27.14 11.36
C LEU A 559 -6.76 27.43 11.25
N THR A 560 -7.13 28.51 10.59
CA THR A 560 -8.52 28.74 10.34
C THR A 560 -9.08 27.42 9.76
N TYR A 561 -10.13 26.94 10.33
CA TYR A 561 -10.86 25.76 9.95
C TYR A 561 -11.05 25.64 8.41
N ASP A 562 -11.29 26.77 7.74
CA ASP A 562 -11.38 26.86 6.29
C ASP A 562 -10.05 26.54 5.59
N GLU A 563 -8.90 26.94 6.13
CA GLU A 563 -7.59 26.62 5.54
C GLU A 563 -7.29 25.12 5.61
N TRP A 564 -7.57 24.48 6.75
CA TRP A 564 -7.37 23.05 6.93
C TRP A 564 -8.27 22.21 6.01
N ILE A 565 -9.58 22.52 5.96
CA ILE A 565 -10.53 21.83 5.06
C ILE A 565 -10.17 22.06 3.60
N THR A 566 -9.83 23.28 3.20
CA THR A 566 -9.47 23.62 1.83
C THR A 566 -8.20 22.89 1.42
N ARG A 567 -7.20 22.83 2.26
CA ARG A 567 -5.92 22.18 1.99
C ARG A 567 -6.08 20.68 1.78
N ASP A 568 -6.81 20.00 2.65
CA ASP A 568 -6.80 18.55 2.71
C ASP A 568 -7.97 17.91 1.92
N TRP A 569 -9.09 18.62 1.72
CA TRP A 569 -10.28 18.03 1.08
C TRP A 569 -11.01 18.92 0.06
N ALA A 570 -11.32 20.17 0.38
CA ALA A 570 -12.27 20.95 -0.42
C ALA A 570 -11.81 21.19 -1.87
N LYS A 571 -10.51 21.31 -2.11
CA LYS A 571 -9.93 21.45 -3.45
C LYS A 571 -10.12 20.21 -4.35
N TYR A 572 -10.51 19.07 -3.78
CA TYR A 572 -10.68 17.81 -4.50
C TYR A 572 -12.14 17.43 -4.76
N THR A 573 -13.08 18.30 -4.45
CA THR A 573 -14.54 18.02 -4.55
C THR A 573 -15.11 18.19 -5.94
N ASN A 574 -14.39 18.79 -6.88
CA ASN A 574 -14.92 19.21 -8.18
C ASN A 574 -14.87 18.14 -9.30
N GLY A 575 -14.40 16.94 -9.01
CA GLY A 575 -14.34 15.82 -9.97
C GLY A 575 -13.28 15.92 -11.06
N THR A 576 -12.58 17.04 -11.19
CA THR A 576 -11.51 17.24 -12.20
C THR A 576 -10.13 17.20 -11.59
N VAL A 577 -9.91 16.25 -10.70
CA VAL A 577 -8.65 16.11 -9.96
C VAL A 577 -7.64 15.35 -10.79
N ARG A 578 -6.44 15.86 -10.85
CA ARG A 578 -5.31 15.17 -11.47
C ARG A 578 -4.75 14.12 -10.49
N TYR A 579 -5.13 12.85 -10.70
CA TYR A 579 -4.72 11.74 -9.82
C TYR A 579 -3.33 11.18 -10.11
N ILE A 580 -2.69 11.60 -11.20
CA ILE A 580 -1.37 11.14 -11.60
C ILE A 580 -0.37 12.28 -11.62
N PHE A 581 0.92 11.93 -11.60
CA PHE A 581 2.04 12.87 -11.60
C PHE A 581 2.77 12.89 -12.93
N PRO A 582 3.50 13.98 -13.22
CA PRO A 582 4.36 14.03 -14.39
C PRO A 582 5.49 13.00 -14.29
N ILE A 583 5.92 12.48 -15.44
CA ILE A 583 7.17 11.74 -15.55
C ILE A 583 8.29 12.65 -15.06
N PRO A 584 9.16 12.19 -14.14
CA PRO A 584 10.21 13.03 -13.60
C PRO A 584 11.25 13.41 -14.65
N THR A 585 11.89 14.57 -14.45
CA THR A 585 12.89 15.13 -15.38
C THR A 585 13.95 14.09 -15.79
N VAL A 586 14.42 13.26 -14.86
CA VAL A 586 15.40 12.20 -15.15
C VAL A 586 14.88 11.19 -16.18
N GLY A 587 13.60 10.87 -16.15
CA GLY A 587 12.96 9.97 -17.14
C GLY A 587 12.90 10.60 -18.51
N ILE A 588 12.53 11.87 -18.58
CA ILE A 588 12.43 12.64 -19.83
C ILE A 588 13.82 12.83 -20.46
N ASP A 589 14.78 13.34 -19.69
CA ASP A 589 16.14 13.64 -20.17
C ASP A 589 16.85 12.39 -20.70
N ASN A 590 16.68 11.26 -20.01
CA ASN A 590 17.26 9.99 -20.43
C ASN A 590 16.56 9.31 -21.61
N SER A 591 15.39 9.81 -22.04
CA SER A 591 14.61 9.22 -23.14
C SER A 591 14.98 9.75 -24.53
N LYS A 592 15.94 10.68 -24.66
CA LYS A 592 16.26 11.40 -25.90
C LYS A 592 15.03 12.06 -26.55
N GLY A 593 14.08 12.55 -25.75
CA GLY A 593 12.90 13.26 -26.23
C GLY A 593 11.72 12.35 -26.66
N VAL A 594 11.83 11.03 -26.46
CA VAL A 594 10.72 10.10 -26.72
C VAL A 594 9.62 10.26 -25.66
N LEU A 595 9.98 10.40 -24.38
CA LEU A 595 9.02 10.63 -23.30
C LEU A 595 8.73 12.12 -23.17
N LYS A 596 7.45 12.43 -22.97
CA LYS A 596 6.94 13.78 -22.75
C LYS A 596 5.85 13.79 -21.70
N ASN A 597 5.73 14.91 -20.99
CA ASN A 597 4.60 15.21 -20.12
C ASN A 597 3.48 15.89 -20.91
N ASP A 598 2.86 15.14 -21.80
CA ASP A 598 1.73 15.54 -22.62
C ASP A 598 0.41 15.04 -22.00
N GLY A 599 -0.64 15.85 -22.10
CA GLY A 599 -1.92 15.55 -21.46
C GLY A 599 -1.94 15.83 -19.96
N TYR A 600 -3.00 15.43 -19.27
CA TYR A 600 -3.21 15.50 -17.82
C TYR A 600 -3.04 16.92 -17.21
N GLY A 601 -3.12 17.98 -18.02
CA GLY A 601 -2.89 19.34 -17.57
C GLY A 601 -1.43 19.64 -17.16
N PHE A 602 -0.48 18.77 -17.51
CA PHE A 602 0.93 19.10 -17.41
C PHE A 602 1.24 20.14 -18.52
N GLY A 603 1.67 21.34 -18.12
CA GLY A 603 2.15 22.31 -19.10
C GLY A 603 3.24 21.68 -19.94
N GLY A 604 3.08 21.70 -21.25
CA GLY A 604 4.07 21.16 -22.16
C GLY A 604 5.43 21.82 -21.92
N GLY A 605 6.37 21.08 -21.40
CA GLY A 605 7.77 21.45 -21.29
C GLY A 605 8.54 20.83 -22.42
#